data_82338c6f7e44c843213c84a6dad4c70b
#
_entry.id   82338c6f7e44c843213c84a6dad4c70b
#
_cell.length_a   1.000
_cell.length_b   1.000
_cell.length_c   1.000
_cell.angle_alpha   90.00
_cell.angle_beta   90.00
_cell.angle_gamma   90.00
#
_symmetry.space_group_name_H-M   'P 1'
#
loop_
_entity.id
_entity.type
_entity.pdbx_description
1 polymer ?
#
loop_
_entity_poly.entity_id
_entity_poly.type
_entity_poly.pdbx_seq_one_letter_code
_entity_poly.pdbx_strand_id
1 'polypeptide(L)'
;LSLHDALPISGDCLVFNDTRVIPAQLEGRKGEARIGATLHKREGLRNWRAFVRNAKRLRDGDRIDFGADVFAIATQRGDDGSWLLSFEGEEPVEVLLERAGTMPLPPYIAGKRPTDARDATDYQTMFADEPGAVAAPTAALHFTPGLLAALGGAGVGHETLTLHVGAGTFLPVKVDDTDQHRMHAEWGRIDAGTAARLNAVRASGGRLISVGTTSLRLIESACDDGGQIQPFEGDTAIFITPGYRFKGIDG
;
A
#
# COMPACT_ATOMS: atom_id res chain seq x y z
N LEU A 1 -19.71 4.48 -23.17
CA LEU A 1 -19.53 5.52 -22.14
C LEU A 1 -19.00 6.78 -22.83
N SER A 2 -19.72 7.92 -22.69
CA SER A 2 -19.21 9.20 -23.11
C SER A 2 -18.05 9.63 -22.26
N LEU A 3 -17.00 10.24 -22.82
CA LEU A 3 -15.91 10.83 -22.04
C LEU A 3 -16.42 11.88 -21.03
N HIS A 4 -17.57 12.51 -21.30
CA HIS A 4 -18.19 13.47 -20.40
C HIS A 4 -18.74 12.82 -19.11
N ASP A 5 -19.17 11.56 -19.18
CA ASP A 5 -19.71 10.84 -18.03
C ASP A 5 -18.59 10.36 -17.07
N ALA A 6 -17.34 10.36 -17.54
CA ALA A 6 -16.17 9.93 -16.78
C ALA A 6 -15.46 11.09 -16.04
N LEU A 7 -15.74 12.35 -16.39
CA LEU A 7 -15.09 13.48 -15.74
C LEU A 7 -15.80 13.84 -14.43
N PRO A 8 -15.02 14.21 -13.38
CA PRO A 8 -15.59 14.75 -12.14
C PRO A 8 -16.35 16.05 -12.41
N ILE A 9 -17.50 16.21 -11.74
CA ILE A 9 -18.32 17.42 -11.79
C ILE A 9 -18.54 17.98 -10.38
N SER A 10 -19.09 19.17 -10.28
CA SER A 10 -19.42 19.80 -8.99
C SER A 10 -20.30 18.88 -8.15
N GLY A 11 -19.93 18.70 -6.88
CA GLY A 11 -20.56 17.79 -5.93
C GLY A 11 -19.93 16.41 -5.83
N ASP A 12 -19.07 16.01 -6.79
CA ASP A 12 -18.31 14.76 -6.71
C ASP A 12 -17.18 14.84 -5.69
N CYS A 13 -16.73 13.69 -5.22
CA CYS A 13 -15.59 13.57 -4.32
C CYS A 13 -14.58 12.55 -4.87
N LEU A 14 -13.33 12.98 -5.03
CA LEU A 14 -12.20 12.10 -5.36
C LEU A 14 -11.66 11.47 -4.06
N VAL A 15 -11.42 10.15 -4.06
CA VAL A 15 -10.93 9.46 -2.90
C VAL A 15 -9.51 8.93 -3.15
N PHE A 16 -8.57 9.41 -2.35
CA PHE A 16 -7.14 9.10 -2.47
C PHE A 16 -6.68 8.17 -1.35
N ASN A 17 -5.58 7.49 -1.60
CA ASN A 17 -4.84 6.76 -0.59
C ASN A 17 -3.69 7.64 -0.08
N ASP A 18 -3.66 7.92 1.22
CA ASP A 18 -2.66 8.77 1.87
C ASP A 18 -1.47 8.00 2.43
N THR A 19 -1.37 6.73 2.10
CA THR A 19 -0.24 5.92 2.57
C THR A 19 1.09 6.48 2.07
N ARG A 20 2.10 6.49 2.96
CA ARG A 20 3.48 6.86 2.66
C ARG A 20 4.35 5.63 2.52
N VAL A 21 5.14 5.58 1.44
CA VAL A 21 6.09 4.49 1.21
C VAL A 21 7.26 4.63 2.18
N ILE A 22 7.59 3.52 2.86
CA ILE A 22 8.74 3.42 3.75
C ILE A 22 9.94 2.78 3.03
N PRO A 23 11.19 3.01 3.45
CA PRO A 23 12.38 2.42 2.85
C PRO A 23 12.50 0.93 3.20
N ALA A 24 11.54 0.13 2.74
CA ALA A 24 11.29 -1.25 3.13
C ALA A 24 12.23 -2.28 2.46
N GLN A 25 13.14 -1.85 1.59
CA GLN A 25 14.13 -2.72 0.94
C GLN A 25 15.43 -2.71 1.75
N LEU A 26 15.82 -3.86 2.26
CA LEU A 26 17.02 -4.07 3.06
C LEU A 26 18.00 -4.98 2.34
N GLU A 27 19.27 -4.63 2.37
CA GLU A 27 20.37 -5.47 1.90
C GLU A 27 21.26 -5.81 3.09
N GLY A 28 21.51 -7.10 3.32
CA GLY A 28 22.25 -7.56 4.49
C GLY A 28 23.04 -8.82 4.24
N ARG A 29 23.53 -9.39 5.34
CA ARG A 29 24.33 -10.61 5.35
C ARG A 29 23.94 -11.54 6.50
N LYS A 30 24.07 -12.84 6.23
CA LYS A 30 24.17 -13.89 7.24
C LYS A 30 25.53 -14.56 7.06
N GLY A 31 26.50 -14.23 7.91
CA GLY A 31 27.90 -14.59 7.64
C GLY A 31 28.34 -14.10 6.27
N GLU A 32 28.85 -14.99 5.42
CA GLU A 32 29.27 -14.66 4.05
C GLU A 32 28.09 -14.57 3.04
N ALA A 33 26.90 -15.03 3.41
CA ALA A 33 25.76 -15.06 2.49
C ALA A 33 25.09 -13.71 2.40
N ARG A 34 24.93 -13.16 1.18
CA ARG A 34 24.13 -11.96 0.93
C ARG A 34 22.65 -12.30 1.02
N ILE A 35 21.91 -11.50 1.79
CA ILE A 35 20.47 -11.60 2.00
C ILE A 35 19.84 -10.26 1.63
N GLY A 36 18.86 -10.27 0.74
CA GLY A 36 18.01 -9.11 0.47
C GLY A 36 16.63 -9.35 1.07
N ALA A 37 16.04 -8.38 1.76
CA ALA A 37 14.70 -8.48 2.33
C ALA A 37 13.86 -7.29 1.89
N THR A 38 12.66 -7.55 1.38
CA THR A 38 11.63 -6.53 1.12
C THR A 38 10.51 -6.74 2.12
N LEU A 39 10.38 -5.83 3.07
CA LEU A 39 9.29 -5.87 4.04
C LEU A 39 7.96 -5.69 3.28
N HIS A 40 6.88 -6.33 3.76
CA HIS A 40 5.60 -6.18 3.06
C HIS A 40 4.38 -6.11 3.99
N LYS A 41 4.50 -6.62 5.22
CA LYS A 41 3.40 -6.56 6.19
C LYS A 41 3.94 -6.47 7.61
N ARG A 42 3.41 -5.52 8.37
CA ARG A 42 3.68 -5.39 9.80
C ARG A 42 2.81 -6.41 10.56
N GLU A 43 3.42 -7.21 11.43
CA GLU A 43 2.70 -8.13 12.33
C GLU A 43 2.85 -7.76 13.82
N GLY A 44 3.65 -6.76 14.13
CA GLY A 44 3.86 -6.27 15.48
C GLY A 44 4.82 -5.09 15.53
N LEU A 45 5.12 -4.61 16.73
CA LEU A 45 6.01 -3.46 16.91
C LEU A 45 7.39 -3.68 16.28
N ARG A 46 7.87 -4.92 16.30
CA ARG A 46 9.20 -5.30 15.81
C ARG A 46 9.18 -6.42 14.79
N ASN A 47 8.01 -6.94 14.47
CA ASN A 47 7.83 -8.11 13.64
C ASN A 47 7.25 -7.72 12.30
N TRP A 48 7.97 -8.06 11.22
CA TRP A 48 7.56 -7.79 9.86
C TRP A 48 7.70 -9.02 8.99
N ARG A 49 6.69 -9.29 8.16
CA ARG A 49 6.83 -10.22 7.05
C ARG A 49 7.68 -9.59 5.96
N ALA A 50 8.56 -10.41 5.37
CA ALA A 50 9.44 -9.98 4.30
C ALA A 50 9.56 -11.05 3.21
N PHE A 51 9.57 -10.64 1.96
CA PHE A 51 10.06 -11.48 0.87
C PHE A 51 11.58 -11.42 0.85
N VAL A 52 12.22 -12.59 0.97
CA VAL A 52 13.66 -12.68 1.14
C VAL A 52 14.33 -13.26 -0.08
N ARG A 53 15.24 -12.49 -0.69
CA ARG A 53 16.15 -12.96 -1.72
C ARG A 53 17.24 -13.85 -1.10
N ASN A 54 17.55 -14.97 -1.75
CA ASN A 54 18.43 -16.02 -1.23
C ASN A 54 17.90 -16.73 0.04
N ALA A 55 16.57 -16.75 0.22
CA ALA A 55 15.88 -17.37 1.35
C ALA A 55 16.26 -18.83 1.64
N LYS A 56 16.76 -19.56 0.63
CA LYS A 56 17.27 -20.95 0.80
C LYS A 56 18.44 -21.05 1.78
N ARG A 57 19.11 -19.93 2.07
CA ARG A 57 20.22 -19.84 2.99
C ARG A 57 19.80 -19.49 4.43
N LEU A 58 18.51 -19.16 4.63
CA LEU A 58 17.94 -18.86 5.95
C LEU A 58 17.36 -20.11 6.61
N ARG A 59 17.54 -20.16 7.91
CA ARG A 59 16.89 -21.08 8.84
C ARG A 59 16.24 -20.27 9.95
N ASP A 60 15.30 -20.89 10.64
CA ASP A 60 14.72 -20.32 11.85
C ASP A 60 15.79 -20.06 12.91
N GLY A 61 15.74 -18.90 13.54
CA GLY A 61 16.74 -18.40 14.48
C GLY A 61 17.96 -17.72 13.85
N ASP A 62 18.08 -17.67 12.54
CA ASP A 62 19.20 -17.00 11.90
C ASP A 62 19.16 -15.47 12.09
N ARG A 63 20.28 -14.92 12.51
CA ARG A 63 20.50 -13.48 12.63
C ARG A 63 21.01 -12.92 11.32
N ILE A 64 20.39 -11.84 10.86
CA ILE A 64 20.76 -11.10 9.64
C ILE A 64 21.29 -9.73 10.07
N ASP A 65 22.44 -9.35 9.53
CA ASP A 65 23.03 -8.02 9.68
C ASP A 65 22.73 -7.19 8.43
N PHE A 66 21.95 -6.12 8.58
CA PHE A 66 21.61 -5.18 7.51
C PHE A 66 22.52 -3.95 7.46
N GLY A 67 23.58 -3.92 8.31
CA GLY A 67 24.45 -2.75 8.46
C GLY A 67 23.82 -1.65 9.30
N ALA A 68 24.56 -0.57 9.53
CA ALA A 68 24.13 0.59 10.32
C ALA A 68 23.50 0.23 11.68
N ASP A 69 24.03 -0.81 12.33
CA ASP A 69 23.54 -1.37 13.59
C ASP A 69 22.08 -1.87 13.53
N VAL A 70 21.62 -2.29 12.35
CA VAL A 70 20.28 -2.85 12.15
C VAL A 70 20.39 -4.36 11.97
N PHE A 71 19.75 -5.10 12.86
CA PHE A 71 19.75 -6.56 12.90
C PHE A 71 18.34 -7.11 13.02
N ALA A 72 18.10 -8.28 12.44
CA ALA A 72 16.85 -9.02 12.63
C ALA A 72 17.09 -10.52 12.72
N ILE A 73 16.22 -11.20 13.44
CA ILE A 73 16.16 -12.65 13.52
C ILE A 73 15.08 -13.16 12.56
N ALA A 74 15.41 -14.10 11.70
CA ALA A 74 14.43 -14.82 10.89
C ALA A 74 13.78 -15.90 11.77
N THR A 75 12.48 -15.75 12.09
CA THR A 75 11.82 -16.59 13.11
C THR A 75 10.79 -17.57 12.55
N GLN A 76 10.23 -17.31 11.39
CA GLN A 76 9.20 -18.17 10.83
C GLN A 76 9.10 -17.99 9.32
N ARG A 77 9.06 -19.09 8.59
CA ARG A 77 8.74 -19.09 7.17
C ARG A 77 7.24 -19.23 6.97
N GLY A 78 6.63 -18.34 6.17
CA GLY A 78 5.23 -18.40 5.79
C GLY A 78 4.98 -19.35 4.61
N ASP A 79 3.73 -19.77 4.45
CA ASP A 79 3.28 -20.63 3.34
C ASP A 79 3.37 -19.91 1.98
N ASP A 80 3.30 -18.59 1.97
CA ASP A 80 3.52 -17.72 0.82
C ASP A 80 5.00 -17.53 0.44
N GLY A 81 5.90 -18.15 1.21
CA GLY A 81 7.34 -18.07 1.05
C GLY A 81 8.01 -16.86 1.72
N SER A 82 7.23 -16.00 2.37
CA SER A 82 7.75 -14.90 3.19
C SER A 82 8.46 -15.42 4.45
N TRP A 83 9.24 -14.55 5.07
CA TRP A 83 9.84 -14.77 6.39
C TRP A 83 9.34 -13.73 7.38
N LEU A 84 9.07 -14.14 8.61
CA LEU A 84 8.90 -13.23 9.72
C LEU A 84 10.27 -12.81 10.21
N LEU A 85 10.55 -11.52 10.15
CA LEU A 85 11.77 -10.90 10.66
C LEU A 85 11.45 -10.17 11.96
N SER A 86 12.14 -10.52 13.04
CA SER A 86 12.06 -9.87 14.34
C SER A 86 13.25 -8.94 14.50
N PHE A 87 13.05 -7.64 14.43
CA PHE A 87 14.14 -6.64 14.54
C PHE A 87 14.62 -6.51 15.98
N GLU A 88 15.93 -6.40 16.17
CA GLU A 88 16.58 -6.24 17.48
C GLU A 88 16.58 -4.77 17.93
N GLY A 89 16.77 -4.56 19.24
CA GLY A 89 16.87 -3.24 19.88
C GLY A 89 15.52 -2.70 20.36
N GLU A 90 15.48 -1.45 20.80
CA GLU A 90 14.29 -0.79 21.36
C GLU A 90 13.67 0.27 20.43
N GLU A 91 14.44 0.75 19.46
CA GLU A 91 13.99 1.77 18.52
C GLU A 91 12.86 1.26 17.63
N PRO A 92 11.89 2.11 17.22
CA PRO A 92 10.88 1.77 16.23
C PRO A 92 11.51 1.25 14.93
N VAL A 93 10.89 0.25 14.31
CA VAL A 93 11.43 -0.35 13.07
C VAL A 93 11.53 0.70 11.96
N GLU A 94 10.65 1.66 11.91
CA GLU A 94 10.66 2.78 10.96
C GLU A 94 11.97 3.57 11.03
N VAL A 95 12.50 3.82 12.23
CA VAL A 95 13.80 4.48 12.44
C VAL A 95 14.95 3.59 11.95
N LEU A 96 14.87 2.28 12.18
CA LEU A 96 15.86 1.32 11.68
C LEU A 96 15.87 1.31 10.15
N LEU A 97 14.70 1.38 9.53
CA LEU A 97 14.57 1.41 8.07
C LEU A 97 15.13 2.70 7.46
N GLU A 98 14.99 3.85 8.12
CA GLU A 98 15.61 5.10 7.65
C GLU A 98 17.14 5.01 7.63
N ARG A 99 17.76 4.20 8.52
CA ARG A 99 19.22 4.01 8.58
C ARG A 99 19.75 2.99 7.58
N ALA A 100 19.07 1.89 7.39
CA ALA A 100 19.57 0.74 6.62
C ALA A 100 18.75 0.42 5.36
N GLY A 101 17.55 0.98 5.24
CA GLY A 101 16.63 0.70 4.15
C GLY A 101 16.84 1.58 2.94
N THR A 102 16.30 1.13 1.84
CA THR A 102 16.16 1.90 0.59
C THR A 102 14.74 1.81 0.07
N MET A 103 14.35 2.76 -0.78
CA MET A 103 13.00 2.78 -1.36
C MET A 103 12.79 1.55 -2.23
N PRO A 104 11.73 0.78 -1.99
CA PRO A 104 11.38 -0.40 -2.78
C PRO A 104 10.76 0.03 -4.12
N LEU A 105 11.57 0.06 -5.17
CA LEU A 105 11.08 0.43 -6.49
C LEU A 105 10.43 -0.75 -7.21
N PRO A 106 9.37 -0.49 -8.01
CA PRO A 106 8.79 -1.49 -8.89
C PRO A 106 9.84 -2.12 -9.81
N PRO A 107 9.73 -3.43 -10.13
CA PRO A 107 10.72 -4.14 -10.93
C PRO A 107 11.02 -3.50 -12.29
N TYR A 108 10.03 -2.86 -12.91
CA TYR A 108 10.21 -2.18 -14.22
C TYR A 108 11.03 -0.90 -14.13
N ILE A 109 11.16 -0.29 -12.93
CA ILE A 109 12.07 0.84 -12.65
C ILE A 109 13.42 0.30 -12.17
N ALA A 110 13.41 -0.58 -11.16
CA ALA A 110 14.62 -1.15 -10.55
C ALA A 110 15.49 -1.90 -11.57
N GLY A 111 14.89 -2.49 -12.61
CA GLY A 111 15.60 -3.14 -13.71
C GLY A 111 16.29 -2.18 -14.68
N LYS A 112 16.00 -0.87 -14.63
CA LYS A 112 16.58 0.13 -15.53
C LYS A 112 17.66 0.98 -14.86
N ARG A 113 17.57 1.18 -13.56
CA ARG A 113 18.52 1.96 -12.77
C ARG A 113 18.52 1.54 -11.30
N PRO A 114 19.62 1.73 -10.57
CA PRO A 114 19.61 1.60 -9.12
C PRO A 114 18.71 2.67 -8.47
N THR A 115 18.29 2.41 -7.23
CA THR A 115 17.60 3.39 -6.38
C THR A 115 18.55 4.54 -6.07
N ASP A 116 18.04 5.78 -6.10
CA ASP A 116 18.78 6.99 -5.73
C ASP A 116 17.97 7.85 -4.73
N ALA A 117 18.59 8.94 -4.23
CA ALA A 117 17.98 9.80 -3.21
C ALA A 117 16.67 10.47 -3.66
N ARG A 118 16.45 10.66 -4.96
CA ARG A 118 15.22 11.26 -5.50
C ARG A 118 14.01 10.35 -5.31
N ASP A 119 14.22 9.04 -5.26
CA ASP A 119 13.12 8.08 -5.10
C ASP A 119 12.38 8.26 -3.77
N ALA A 120 13.04 8.78 -2.75
CA ALA A 120 12.41 9.13 -1.48
C ALA A 120 11.32 10.21 -1.62
N THR A 121 11.42 11.05 -2.65
CA THR A 121 10.45 12.11 -2.95
C THR A 121 9.58 11.73 -4.16
N ASP A 122 10.21 11.28 -5.26
CA ASP A 122 9.52 11.04 -6.53
C ASP A 122 8.57 9.84 -6.47
N TYR A 123 8.82 8.89 -5.55
CA TYR A 123 7.95 7.73 -5.32
C TYR A 123 6.98 7.93 -4.14
N GLN A 124 6.57 9.18 -3.91
CA GLN A 124 5.53 9.57 -2.96
C GLN A 124 4.45 10.39 -3.65
N THR A 125 3.20 10.23 -3.23
CA THR A 125 2.13 11.10 -3.69
C THR A 125 2.10 12.39 -2.86
N MET A 126 1.44 13.43 -3.35
CA MET A 126 1.24 14.66 -2.58
C MET A 126 0.37 14.45 -1.32
N PHE A 127 -0.31 13.33 -1.21
CA PHE A 127 -1.16 12.93 -0.07
C PHE A 127 -0.42 12.06 0.94
N ALA A 128 0.83 11.67 0.68
CA ALA A 128 1.58 10.72 1.51
C ALA A 128 1.77 11.25 2.94
N ASP A 129 1.05 10.66 3.90
CA ASP A 129 1.03 11.03 5.32
C ASP A 129 1.30 9.82 6.22
N GLU A 130 0.52 8.75 6.12
CA GLU A 130 0.57 7.58 6.99
C GLU A 130 1.64 6.56 6.53
N PRO A 131 2.77 6.39 7.28
CA PRO A 131 3.86 5.52 6.86
C PRO A 131 3.50 4.04 7.00
N GLY A 132 3.88 3.19 6.03
CA GLY A 132 3.65 1.74 6.12
C GLY A 132 3.58 1.02 4.77
N ALA A 133 3.45 1.74 3.66
CA ALA A 133 3.41 1.12 2.34
C ALA A 133 4.79 0.72 1.83
N VAL A 134 4.82 -0.30 1.00
CA VAL A 134 5.99 -0.76 0.24
C VAL A 134 5.93 -0.30 -1.21
N ALA A 135 4.75 0.03 -1.70
CA ALA A 135 4.56 0.61 -3.03
C ALA A 135 3.67 1.84 -2.96
N ALA A 136 3.95 2.85 -3.81
CA ALA A 136 3.14 4.04 -3.92
C ALA A 136 1.79 3.75 -4.59
N PRO A 137 0.70 4.42 -4.18
CA PRO A 137 -0.57 4.42 -4.90
C PRO A 137 -0.44 5.27 -6.17
N THR A 138 0.13 4.68 -7.23
CA THR A 138 0.70 5.37 -8.39
C THR A 138 -0.29 6.23 -9.17
N ALA A 139 -1.60 5.95 -9.12
CA ALA A 139 -2.61 6.80 -9.77
C ALA A 139 -2.58 8.24 -9.24
N ALA A 140 -2.30 8.42 -7.95
CA ALA A 140 -2.26 9.73 -7.31
C ALA A 140 -0.96 10.52 -7.60
N LEU A 141 0.08 9.90 -8.18
CA LEU A 141 1.31 10.59 -8.61
C LEU A 141 1.06 11.61 -9.73
N HIS A 142 -0.06 11.48 -10.45
CA HIS A 142 -0.44 12.43 -11.50
C HIS A 142 -1.07 13.72 -10.98
N PHE A 143 -1.40 13.76 -9.69
CA PHE A 143 -2.02 14.93 -9.07
C PHE A 143 -0.96 15.91 -8.56
N THR A 144 -1.25 17.20 -8.79
CA THR A 144 -0.42 18.31 -8.32
C THR A 144 -1.26 19.25 -7.45
N PRO A 145 -0.65 20.08 -6.58
CA PRO A 145 -1.38 21.07 -5.81
C PRO A 145 -2.25 22.01 -6.68
N GLY A 146 -1.72 22.38 -7.86
CA GLY A 146 -2.44 23.22 -8.81
C GLY A 146 -3.69 22.54 -9.40
N LEU A 147 -3.58 21.24 -9.75
CA LEU A 147 -4.73 20.46 -10.23
C LEU A 147 -5.79 20.31 -9.12
N LEU A 148 -5.35 20.00 -7.89
CA LEU A 148 -6.28 19.84 -6.77
C LEU A 148 -7.03 21.15 -6.46
N ALA A 149 -6.33 22.30 -6.51
CA ALA A 149 -6.94 23.60 -6.33
C ALA A 149 -7.96 23.92 -7.45
N ALA A 150 -7.65 23.57 -8.70
CA ALA A 150 -8.57 23.76 -9.84
C ALA A 150 -9.83 22.89 -9.69
N LEU A 151 -9.69 21.63 -9.27
CA LEU A 151 -10.82 20.72 -8.98
C LEU A 151 -11.69 21.28 -7.84
N GLY A 152 -11.09 21.74 -6.75
CA GLY A 152 -11.81 22.39 -5.66
C GLY A 152 -12.56 23.65 -6.12
N GLY A 153 -11.95 24.49 -6.98
CA GLY A 153 -12.60 25.65 -7.61
C GLY A 153 -13.77 25.29 -8.52
N ALA A 154 -13.75 24.07 -9.08
CA ALA A 154 -14.86 23.51 -9.88
C ALA A 154 -15.94 22.82 -9.02
N GLY A 155 -15.79 22.82 -7.68
CA GLY A 155 -16.73 22.21 -6.75
C GLY A 155 -16.55 20.70 -6.57
N VAL A 156 -15.40 20.14 -6.99
CA VAL A 156 -15.05 18.74 -6.76
C VAL A 156 -14.29 18.63 -5.44
N GLY A 157 -14.85 17.86 -4.49
CA GLY A 157 -14.23 17.59 -3.21
C GLY A 157 -13.17 16.49 -3.27
N HIS A 158 -12.44 16.33 -2.19
CA HIS A 158 -11.57 15.15 -2.01
C HIS A 158 -11.52 14.69 -0.56
N GLU A 159 -11.28 13.39 -0.38
CA GLU A 159 -11.07 12.72 0.90
C GLU A 159 -9.89 11.75 0.78
N THR A 160 -9.31 11.41 1.93
CA THR A 160 -8.26 10.41 2.01
C THR A 160 -8.67 9.24 2.88
N LEU A 161 -8.08 8.11 2.61
CA LEU A 161 -8.11 6.88 3.40
C LEU A 161 -6.74 6.22 3.37
N THR A 162 -6.46 5.33 4.30
CA THR A 162 -5.17 4.65 4.36
C THR A 162 -5.27 3.19 3.94
N LEU A 163 -4.53 2.77 2.92
CA LEU A 163 -4.27 1.35 2.63
C LEU A 163 -2.77 1.18 2.38
N HIS A 164 -2.11 0.39 3.23
CA HIS A 164 -0.69 0.11 3.07
C HIS A 164 -0.46 -0.94 1.99
N VAL A 165 0.00 -0.46 0.83
CA VAL A 165 0.28 -1.34 -0.32
C VAL A 165 1.50 -2.20 -0.01
N GLY A 166 1.31 -3.51 0.04
CA GLY A 166 2.36 -4.48 0.30
C GLY A 166 3.22 -4.83 -0.92
N ALA A 167 4.35 -5.50 -0.70
CA ALA A 167 5.24 -5.95 -1.77
C ALA A 167 4.63 -7.04 -2.68
N GLY A 168 3.48 -7.61 -2.30
CA GLY A 168 2.73 -8.54 -3.14
C GLY A 168 2.39 -7.98 -4.52
N THR A 169 2.22 -6.64 -4.63
CA THR A 169 1.98 -5.96 -5.90
C THR A 169 3.13 -6.09 -6.90
N PHE A 170 4.34 -6.41 -6.43
CA PHE A 170 5.52 -6.64 -7.29
C PHE A 170 5.66 -8.09 -7.75
N LEU A 171 4.87 -8.99 -7.21
CA LEU A 171 4.93 -10.40 -7.55
C LEU A 171 4.11 -10.69 -8.81
N PRO A 172 4.62 -11.51 -9.73
CA PRO A 172 3.85 -11.93 -10.89
C PRO A 172 2.68 -12.83 -10.47
N VAL A 173 1.52 -12.66 -11.10
CA VAL A 173 0.43 -13.62 -11.01
C VAL A 173 0.90 -14.93 -11.64
N LYS A 174 0.79 -16.04 -10.89
CA LYS A 174 1.31 -17.36 -11.28
C LYS A 174 0.23 -18.35 -11.71
N VAL A 175 -1.01 -17.94 -11.66
CA VAL A 175 -2.18 -18.78 -11.99
C VAL A 175 -2.85 -18.26 -13.24
N ASP A 176 -3.33 -19.16 -14.07
CA ASP A 176 -4.06 -18.82 -15.30
C ASP A 176 -5.55 -18.55 -15.04
N ASP A 177 -6.06 -19.04 -13.90
CA ASP A 177 -7.45 -18.89 -13.49
C ASP A 177 -7.55 -17.94 -12.30
N THR A 178 -8.37 -16.89 -12.44
CA THR A 178 -8.61 -15.89 -11.41
C THR A 178 -9.17 -16.47 -10.11
N ASP A 179 -9.95 -17.57 -10.20
CA ASP A 179 -10.55 -18.22 -9.02
C ASP A 179 -9.49 -18.91 -8.13
N GLN A 180 -8.32 -19.19 -8.69
CA GLN A 180 -7.18 -19.77 -7.97
C GLN A 180 -6.22 -18.71 -7.42
N HIS A 181 -6.43 -17.43 -7.79
CA HIS A 181 -5.58 -16.36 -7.30
C HIS A 181 -5.94 -15.98 -5.86
N ARG A 182 -4.95 -16.03 -4.98
CA ARG A 182 -5.07 -15.51 -3.61
C ARG A 182 -4.44 -14.13 -3.52
N MET A 183 -5.28 -13.11 -3.29
CA MET A 183 -4.80 -11.77 -3.03
C MET A 183 -4.05 -11.73 -1.70
N HIS A 184 -2.91 -11.06 -1.68
CA HIS A 184 -2.24 -10.72 -0.43
C HIS A 184 -3.11 -9.74 0.36
N ALA A 185 -3.26 -10.03 1.66
CA ALA A 185 -3.98 -9.13 2.54
C ALA A 185 -3.14 -7.86 2.79
N GLU A 186 -3.81 -6.71 2.71
CA GLU A 186 -3.24 -5.39 2.95
C GLU A 186 -4.04 -4.69 4.04
N TRP A 187 -3.34 -4.08 4.99
CA TRP A 187 -3.98 -3.36 6.06
C TRP A 187 -4.50 -2.00 5.57
N GLY A 188 -5.72 -1.65 5.98
CA GLY A 188 -6.30 -0.36 5.67
C GLY A 188 -7.15 0.20 6.80
N ARG A 189 -7.42 1.52 6.72
CA ARG A 189 -8.23 2.27 7.68
C ARG A 189 -9.08 3.31 6.99
N ILE A 190 -10.36 3.36 7.37
CA ILE A 190 -11.29 4.47 7.13
C ILE A 190 -11.84 4.87 8.50
N ASP A 191 -11.51 6.05 8.98
CA ASP A 191 -12.06 6.53 10.24
C ASP A 191 -13.55 6.90 10.14
N ALA A 192 -14.21 7.03 11.30
CA ALA A 192 -15.65 7.31 11.35
C ALA A 192 -16.02 8.65 10.70
N GLY A 193 -15.13 9.67 10.81
CA GLY A 193 -15.34 10.98 10.21
C GLY A 193 -15.30 10.92 8.69
N THR A 194 -14.29 10.25 8.15
CA THR A 194 -14.14 10.02 6.70
C THR A 194 -15.31 9.22 6.15
N ALA A 195 -15.70 8.11 6.81
CA ALA A 195 -16.86 7.32 6.40
C ALA A 195 -18.16 8.17 6.35
N ALA A 196 -18.38 9.00 7.38
CA ALA A 196 -19.54 9.90 7.43
C ALA A 196 -19.55 10.94 6.30
N ARG A 197 -18.37 11.56 5.98
CA ARG A 197 -18.24 12.53 4.90
C ARG A 197 -18.49 11.90 3.54
N LEU A 198 -17.92 10.72 3.28
CA LEU A 198 -18.16 9.97 2.03
C LEU A 198 -19.63 9.63 1.84
N ASN A 199 -20.31 9.14 2.88
CA ASN A 199 -21.73 8.86 2.84
C ASN A 199 -22.59 10.15 2.62
N ALA A 200 -22.18 11.28 3.19
CA ALA A 200 -22.86 12.56 3.01
C ALA A 200 -22.77 13.06 1.54
N VAL A 201 -21.62 12.87 0.87
CA VAL A 201 -21.47 13.17 -0.56
C VAL A 201 -22.52 12.41 -1.38
N ARG A 202 -22.64 11.10 -1.18
CA ARG A 202 -23.62 10.26 -1.89
C ARG A 202 -25.06 10.65 -1.56
N ALA A 203 -25.35 10.92 -0.28
CA ALA A 203 -26.68 11.37 0.14
C ALA A 203 -27.10 12.71 -0.50
N SER A 204 -26.14 13.57 -0.83
CA SER A 204 -26.39 14.84 -1.57
C SER A 204 -26.44 14.69 -3.09
N GLY A 205 -26.31 13.47 -3.61
CA GLY A 205 -26.33 13.15 -5.05
C GLY A 205 -25.01 13.30 -5.77
N GLY A 206 -23.89 13.52 -5.03
CA GLY A 206 -22.54 13.49 -5.55
C GLY A 206 -22.03 12.06 -5.74
N ARG A 207 -21.03 11.88 -6.60
CA ARG A 207 -20.39 10.60 -6.87
C ARG A 207 -19.10 10.45 -6.05
N LEU A 208 -18.78 9.23 -5.66
CA LEU A 208 -17.47 8.87 -5.13
C LEU A 208 -16.62 8.28 -6.24
N ILE A 209 -15.51 8.93 -6.53
CA ILE A 209 -14.58 8.54 -7.60
C ILE A 209 -13.26 8.12 -6.96
N SER A 210 -12.93 6.86 -7.09
CA SER A 210 -11.71 6.30 -6.53
C SER A 210 -10.50 6.63 -7.40
N VAL A 211 -9.47 7.22 -6.81
CA VAL A 211 -8.20 7.47 -7.51
C VAL A 211 -7.26 6.30 -7.29
N GLY A 212 -7.35 5.33 -8.18
CA GLY A 212 -6.61 4.08 -8.16
C GLY A 212 -7.32 2.93 -7.44
N THR A 213 -6.78 1.74 -7.66
CA THR A 213 -7.39 0.50 -7.15
C THR A 213 -7.26 0.32 -5.64
N THR A 214 -6.36 1.03 -4.99
CA THR A 214 -6.15 0.92 -3.53
C THR A 214 -7.30 1.53 -2.76
N SER A 215 -7.69 2.77 -3.07
CA SER A 215 -8.87 3.41 -2.48
C SER A 215 -10.16 2.69 -2.86
N LEU A 216 -10.29 2.23 -4.11
CA LEU A 216 -11.40 1.39 -4.56
C LEU A 216 -11.58 0.15 -3.69
N ARG A 217 -10.52 -0.65 -3.51
CA ARG A 217 -10.57 -1.88 -2.75
C ARG A 217 -10.96 -1.66 -1.29
N LEU A 218 -10.43 -0.61 -0.68
CA LEU A 218 -10.73 -0.34 0.73
C LEU A 218 -12.18 0.12 0.93
N ILE A 219 -12.69 1.01 0.07
CA ILE A 219 -14.08 1.44 0.14
C ILE A 219 -15.04 0.26 -0.05
N GLU A 220 -14.79 -0.59 -1.06
CA GLU A 220 -15.63 -1.77 -1.30
C GLU A 220 -15.57 -2.78 -0.14
N SER A 221 -14.42 -2.88 0.56
CA SER A 221 -14.28 -3.72 1.75
C SER A 221 -15.02 -3.16 2.97
N ALA A 222 -15.12 -1.84 3.07
CA ALA A 222 -15.79 -1.15 4.17
C ALA A 222 -17.30 -0.96 3.94
N CYS A 223 -17.78 -1.25 2.73
CA CYS A 223 -19.17 -1.01 2.36
C CYS A 223 -20.06 -2.17 2.82
N ASP A 224 -21.16 -1.87 3.49
CA ASP A 224 -22.18 -2.85 3.83
C ASP A 224 -23.08 -3.20 2.61
N ASP A 225 -24.01 -4.13 2.80
CA ASP A 225 -24.91 -4.55 1.72
C ASP A 225 -25.90 -3.49 1.27
N GLY A 226 -26.13 -2.46 2.09
CA GLY A 226 -26.94 -1.30 1.77
C GLY A 226 -26.17 -0.20 1.03
N GLY A 227 -24.86 -0.39 0.77
CA GLY A 227 -24.01 0.60 0.12
C GLY A 227 -23.50 1.70 1.04
N GLN A 228 -23.69 1.57 2.36
CA GLN A 228 -23.14 2.52 3.34
C GLN A 228 -21.69 2.16 3.68
N ILE A 229 -20.81 3.15 3.61
CA ILE A 229 -19.41 3.01 4.00
C ILE A 229 -19.33 3.07 5.53
N GLN A 230 -18.80 2.01 6.12
CA GLN A 230 -18.60 1.89 7.56
C GLN A 230 -17.17 2.26 7.95
N PRO A 231 -16.92 2.73 9.17
CA PRO A 231 -15.57 2.78 9.71
C PRO A 231 -14.90 1.41 9.57
N PHE A 232 -13.67 1.38 9.12
CA PHE A 232 -12.94 0.15 8.88
C PHE A 232 -11.51 0.27 9.39
N GLU A 233 -11.03 -0.74 10.07
CA GLU A 233 -9.61 -0.89 10.40
C GLU A 233 -9.27 -2.39 10.42
N GLY A 234 -8.37 -2.79 9.52
CA GLY A 234 -7.98 -4.19 9.41
C GLY A 234 -7.45 -4.57 8.03
N ASP A 235 -7.34 -5.88 7.83
CA ASP A 235 -6.85 -6.44 6.58
C ASP A 235 -7.98 -6.57 5.53
N THR A 236 -7.69 -6.20 4.29
CA THR A 236 -8.52 -6.52 3.13
C THR A 236 -7.75 -7.39 2.13
N ALA A 237 -8.39 -8.47 1.69
CA ALA A 237 -7.91 -9.33 0.61
C ALA A 237 -8.91 -9.38 -0.55
N ILE A 238 -9.77 -8.35 -0.66
CA ILE A 238 -10.77 -8.29 -1.73
C ILE A 238 -10.09 -8.38 -3.10
N PHE A 239 -10.60 -9.26 -3.94
CA PHE A 239 -10.17 -9.43 -5.33
C PHE A 239 -11.35 -9.15 -6.26
N ILE A 240 -11.31 -8.00 -6.91
CA ILE A 240 -12.37 -7.55 -7.81
C ILE A 240 -12.11 -8.12 -9.20
N THR A 241 -13.04 -8.95 -9.67
CA THR A 241 -12.98 -9.62 -10.98
C THR A 241 -14.12 -9.14 -11.89
N PRO A 242 -14.07 -9.41 -13.20
CA PRO A 242 -15.17 -9.07 -14.11
C PRO A 242 -16.52 -9.61 -13.60
N GLY A 243 -17.54 -8.75 -13.59
CA GLY A 243 -18.88 -9.06 -13.06
C GLY A 243 -19.10 -8.65 -11.60
N TYR A 244 -18.06 -8.16 -10.90
CA TYR A 244 -18.22 -7.57 -9.57
C TYR A 244 -19.18 -6.36 -9.64
N ARG A 245 -20.09 -6.26 -8.66
CA ARG A 245 -21.00 -5.13 -8.51
C ARG A 245 -20.50 -4.21 -7.44
N PHE A 246 -20.07 -3.03 -7.83
CA PHE A 246 -19.63 -2.00 -6.91
C PHE A 246 -20.77 -1.50 -6.05
N LYS A 247 -20.51 -1.30 -4.76
CA LYS A 247 -21.47 -0.86 -3.75
C LYS A 247 -21.18 0.55 -3.27
N GLY A 248 -19.90 0.87 -3.09
CA GLY A 248 -19.43 2.09 -2.45
C GLY A 248 -18.86 3.13 -3.41
N ILE A 249 -18.58 2.76 -4.65
CA ILE A 249 -17.93 3.61 -5.65
C ILE A 249 -18.81 3.79 -6.88
N ASP A 250 -18.79 5.01 -7.44
CA ASP A 250 -19.54 5.39 -8.64
C ASP A 250 -18.61 5.58 -9.86
N GLY A 251 -17.27 5.70 -9.65
CA GLY A 251 -16.27 5.84 -10.69
C GLY A 251 -14.83 5.61 -10.23
#